data_9d65c244242aeafd3268c1548e5a68ee
#
_entry.id   9d65c244242aeafd3268c1548e5a68ee
#
_cell.length_a   1.000
_cell.length_b   1.000
_cell.length_c   1.000
_cell.angle_alpha   90.00
_cell.angle_beta   90.00
_cell.angle_gamma   90.00
#
_symmetry.space_group_name_H-M   'P 1'
#
loop_
_entity.id
_entity.type
_entity.pdbx_description
1 polymer ?
#
loop_
_entity_poly.entity_id
_entity_poly.type
_entity_poly.pdbx_seq_one_letter_code
_entity_poly.pdbx_strand_id
1 'polypeptide(L)'
;MAVQGVLTNEQFPCPPGNLPWSLADIKGPASYTQITPGAAGVAPTGGQAVSKEALGLPVSVLWAKSMGAENGQYDVVCYMSPFNSLAGSQTGLILQWMTSSTGAEVGGGVDLSTHTLRILAIGR
;
A
#
# COMPACT_ATOMS: atom_id res chain seq x y z
N MET A 1 14.08 -3.75 5.56
CA MET A 1 12.67 -3.90 5.88
C MET A 1 11.92 -2.72 5.32
N ALA A 2 10.88 -2.99 4.56
CA ALA A 2 10.13 -1.91 3.91
C ALA A 2 9.30 -1.09 4.89
N VAL A 3 9.00 -1.63 6.04
CA VAL A 3 8.21 -0.94 7.05
C VAL A 3 9.03 0.13 7.70
N GLN A 4 8.50 1.31 7.71
CA GLN A 4 9.10 2.44 8.42
C GLN A 4 8.53 2.60 9.81
N GLY A 5 7.75 1.69 10.23
CA GLY A 5 7.14 1.66 11.53
C GLY A 5 5.65 1.48 11.42
N VAL A 6 5.17 0.45 12.03
CA VAL A 6 3.76 0.35 12.32
C VAL A 6 3.51 1.30 13.47
N LEU A 7 2.76 2.34 13.21
CA LEU A 7 2.56 3.40 14.21
C LEU A 7 1.65 2.96 15.32
N THR A 8 0.77 2.03 15.02
CA THR A 8 -0.11 1.51 16.02
C THR A 8 -0.35 0.04 15.79
N ASN A 9 -0.12 -0.69 16.83
CA ASN A 9 -0.55 -2.08 16.90
C ASN A 9 -1.84 -2.18 17.68
N GLU A 10 -2.52 -1.06 17.84
CA GLU A 10 -3.77 -1.11 18.55
C GLU A 10 -4.74 -1.95 17.77
N GLN A 11 -4.82 -3.13 18.25
CA GLN A 11 -5.92 -3.97 17.93
C GLN A 11 -6.91 -3.75 19.03
N PHE A 12 -8.02 -3.18 18.68
CA PHE A 12 -9.10 -3.13 19.64
C PHE A 12 -9.38 -4.56 20.08
N PRO A 13 -9.71 -4.79 21.36
CA PRO A 13 -10.16 -6.09 21.78
C PRO A 13 -11.34 -6.46 20.91
N CYS A 14 -11.08 -7.39 19.99
CA CYS A 14 -12.02 -7.67 18.93
C CYS A 14 -12.89 -8.84 19.32
N PRO A 15 -14.21 -8.69 19.31
CA PRO A 15 -15.08 -9.84 19.32
C PRO A 15 -14.74 -10.77 18.15
N PRO A 16 -15.06 -12.07 18.24
CA PRO A 16 -14.86 -12.97 17.13
C PRO A 16 -15.48 -12.42 15.85
N GLY A 17 -14.72 -12.46 14.77
CA GLY A 17 -15.14 -11.94 13.49
C GLY A 17 -14.64 -10.53 13.15
N ASN A 18 -14.12 -9.79 14.11
CA ASN A 18 -13.47 -8.51 13.80
C ASN A 18 -12.10 -8.74 13.21
N LEU A 19 -11.71 -7.81 12.34
CA LEU A 19 -10.45 -7.91 11.62
C LEU A 19 -9.45 -6.93 12.22
N PRO A 20 -8.18 -7.34 12.36
CA PRO A 20 -7.14 -6.41 12.76
C PRO A 20 -6.94 -5.33 11.72
N TRP A 21 -6.55 -4.16 12.18
CA TRP A 21 -6.16 -3.06 11.32
C TRP A 21 -4.83 -2.49 11.80
N SER A 22 -4.14 -1.80 10.89
CA SER A 22 -2.88 -1.15 11.21
C SER A 22 -2.72 0.14 10.45
N LEU A 23 -1.93 1.03 11.01
CA LEU A 23 -1.39 2.18 10.32
C LEU A 23 0.10 1.96 10.13
N ALA A 24 0.57 2.12 8.91
CA ALA A 24 1.98 1.93 8.59
C ALA A 24 2.49 3.14 7.83
N ASP A 25 3.66 3.62 8.21
CA ASP A 25 4.37 4.65 7.46
C ASP A 25 5.36 3.96 6.54
N ILE A 26 5.27 4.28 5.25
CA ILE A 26 6.06 3.65 4.20
C ILE A 26 6.81 4.74 3.46
N LYS A 27 8.11 4.57 3.28
CA LYS A 27 8.89 5.44 2.41
C LYS A 27 8.68 5.10 0.96
N GLY A 28 8.70 6.11 0.11
CA GLY A 28 8.70 5.91 -1.32
C GLY A 28 9.99 5.22 -1.81
N PRO A 29 9.95 4.68 -3.03
CA PRO A 29 11.12 4.02 -3.61
C PRO A 29 12.15 5.03 -4.09
N ALA A 30 13.42 4.61 -4.12
CA ALA A 30 14.50 5.44 -4.65
C ALA A 30 14.40 5.63 -6.18
N SER A 31 13.75 4.70 -6.86
CA SER A 31 13.50 4.80 -8.31
C SER A 31 12.13 4.21 -8.59
N TYR A 32 11.18 5.08 -8.88
CA TYR A 32 9.81 4.65 -9.11
C TYR A 32 9.67 3.95 -10.46
N THR A 33 8.92 2.88 -10.50
CA THR A 33 8.53 2.20 -11.74
C THR A 33 7.04 2.42 -11.95
N GLN A 34 6.69 2.95 -13.12
CA GLN A 34 5.28 3.22 -13.42
C GLN A 34 4.47 1.93 -13.50
N ILE A 35 3.21 2.05 -13.14
CA ILE A 35 2.27 0.93 -13.21
C ILE A 35 1.97 0.60 -14.67
N THR A 36 1.98 -0.68 -14.97
CA THR A 36 1.43 -1.21 -16.21
C THR A 36 0.14 -1.96 -15.87
N PRO A 37 -1.01 -1.52 -16.38
CA PRO A 37 -2.26 -2.18 -16.08
C PRO A 37 -2.25 -3.64 -16.53
N GLY A 38 -2.89 -4.49 -15.74
CA GLY A 38 -3.09 -5.89 -16.08
C GLY A 38 -4.39 -6.09 -16.86
N ALA A 39 -4.56 -7.29 -17.40
CA ALA A 39 -5.85 -7.70 -17.94
C ALA A 39 -6.87 -7.87 -16.80
N ALA A 40 -8.15 -8.03 -17.18
CA ALA A 40 -9.19 -8.25 -16.18
C ALA A 40 -8.84 -9.47 -15.30
N GLY A 41 -8.91 -9.26 -13.98
CA GLY A 41 -8.57 -10.29 -12.99
C GLY A 41 -7.07 -10.50 -12.77
N VAL A 42 -6.22 -9.68 -13.37
CA VAL A 42 -4.77 -9.77 -13.21
C VAL A 42 -4.27 -8.49 -12.54
N ALA A 43 -3.41 -8.64 -11.55
CA ALA A 43 -2.81 -7.50 -10.87
C ALA A 43 -1.94 -6.67 -11.83
N PRO A 44 -1.89 -5.35 -11.65
CA PRO A 44 -0.96 -4.53 -12.39
C PRO A 44 0.49 -4.89 -12.02
N THR A 45 1.42 -4.57 -12.89
CA THR A 45 2.86 -4.69 -12.64
C THR A 45 3.46 -3.30 -12.44
N GLY A 46 4.66 -3.25 -11.88
CA GLY A 46 5.31 -1.99 -11.55
C GLY A 46 4.83 -1.44 -10.22
N GLY A 47 4.97 -0.14 -10.05
CA GLY A 47 4.64 0.50 -8.79
C GLY A 47 5.60 0.16 -7.67
N GLN A 48 5.19 0.44 -6.45
CA GLN A 48 5.95 0.07 -5.26
C GLN A 48 5.27 -1.09 -4.56
N ALA A 49 5.98 -2.19 -4.40
CA ALA A 49 5.45 -3.36 -3.69
C ALA A 49 5.60 -3.19 -2.18
N VAL A 50 4.55 -3.53 -1.46
CA VAL A 50 4.54 -3.53 0.01
C VAL A 50 3.95 -4.85 0.48
N SER A 51 4.70 -5.59 1.28
CA SER A 51 4.26 -6.89 1.78
C SER A 51 3.26 -6.75 2.93
N LYS A 52 2.51 -7.81 3.18
CA LYS A 52 1.62 -7.85 4.35
C LYS A 52 2.37 -7.70 5.67
N GLU A 53 3.59 -8.23 5.74
CA GLU A 53 4.44 -8.11 6.92
C GLU A 53 4.82 -6.65 7.16
N ALA A 54 5.08 -5.91 6.09
CA ALA A 54 5.35 -4.49 6.18
C ALA A 54 4.17 -3.71 6.75
N LEU A 55 2.96 -4.21 6.55
CA LEU A 55 1.73 -3.62 7.08
C LEU A 55 1.37 -4.15 8.46
N GLY A 56 2.14 -5.09 8.99
CA GLY A 56 1.85 -5.70 10.29
C GLY A 56 0.74 -6.73 10.26
N LEU A 57 0.39 -7.24 9.09
CA LEU A 57 -0.69 -8.23 8.94
C LEU A 57 -0.06 -9.61 8.72
N PRO A 58 -0.36 -10.60 9.57
CA PRO A 58 0.35 -11.87 9.51
C PRO A 58 -0.11 -12.81 8.41
N VAL A 59 -1.33 -12.68 7.92
CA VAL A 59 -1.91 -13.64 6.98
C VAL A 59 -2.21 -13.00 5.63
N SER A 60 -3.01 -11.94 5.61
CA SER A 60 -3.46 -11.35 4.35
C SER A 60 -3.89 -9.90 4.53
N VAL A 61 -3.93 -9.19 3.40
CA VAL A 61 -4.49 -7.84 3.32
C VAL A 61 -5.88 -7.95 2.70
N LEU A 62 -6.89 -7.45 3.38
CA LEU A 62 -8.26 -7.45 2.88
C LEU A 62 -8.66 -6.10 2.30
N TRP A 63 -8.09 -5.03 2.83
CA TRP A 63 -8.39 -3.69 2.39
C TRP A 63 -7.26 -2.77 2.82
N ALA A 64 -6.94 -1.79 1.99
CA ALA A 64 -5.97 -0.77 2.36
C ALA A 64 -6.26 0.52 1.61
N LYS A 65 -5.92 1.62 2.25
CA LYS A 65 -6.03 2.94 1.65
C LYS A 65 -4.87 3.82 2.10
N SER A 66 -4.34 4.59 1.17
CA SER A 66 -3.36 5.62 1.48
C SER A 66 -4.04 6.84 2.12
N MET A 67 -3.39 7.36 3.15
CA MET A 67 -3.77 8.63 3.76
C MET A 67 -3.07 9.81 3.10
N GLY A 68 -2.34 9.56 1.99
CA GLY A 68 -1.54 10.57 1.30
C GLY A 68 -0.13 10.67 1.84
N ALA A 69 0.73 11.33 1.08
CA ALA A 69 2.08 11.62 1.50
C ALA A 69 2.12 12.83 2.42
N GLU A 70 3.09 12.86 3.30
CA GLU A 70 3.19 13.82 4.40
C GLU A 70 3.18 15.29 3.97
N ASN A 71 3.69 15.59 2.77
CA ASN A 71 3.81 16.98 2.30
C ASN A 71 2.71 17.40 1.33
N GLY A 72 1.76 16.52 1.05
CA GLY A 72 0.65 16.83 0.14
C GLY A 72 1.00 16.90 -1.35
N GLN A 73 2.27 16.66 -1.73
CA GLN A 73 2.67 16.69 -3.14
C GLN A 73 2.23 15.46 -3.91
N TYR A 74 2.10 14.35 -3.22
CA TYR A 74 1.77 13.07 -3.83
C TYR A 74 0.57 12.45 -3.19
N ASP A 75 -0.15 11.72 -4.00
CA ASP A 75 -1.21 10.83 -3.56
C ASP A 75 -0.88 9.42 -4.02
N VAL A 76 -1.47 8.42 -3.41
CA VAL A 76 -1.13 7.04 -3.70
C VAL A 76 -2.40 6.21 -3.83
N VAL A 77 -2.46 5.43 -4.89
CA VAL A 77 -3.52 4.44 -5.10
C VAL A 77 -2.97 3.07 -4.73
N CYS A 78 -3.73 2.33 -3.93
CA CYS A 78 -3.35 1.00 -3.48
C CYS A 78 -4.06 -0.06 -4.30
N TYR A 79 -3.28 -1.00 -4.85
CA TYR A 79 -3.82 -2.18 -5.52
C TYR A 79 -3.46 -3.42 -4.72
N MET A 80 -4.37 -4.36 -4.64
CA MET A 80 -4.12 -5.63 -3.95
C MET A 80 -3.18 -6.52 -4.76
N SER A 81 -2.31 -7.25 -4.09
CA SER A 81 -1.35 -8.15 -4.74
C SER A 81 -1.23 -9.47 -3.96
N PRO A 82 -1.33 -10.62 -4.59
CA PRO A 82 -1.85 -10.80 -5.96
C PRO A 82 -3.33 -10.48 -6.04
N PHE A 83 -3.77 -9.93 -7.14
CA PHE A 83 -5.18 -9.71 -7.37
C PHE A 83 -5.82 -10.98 -7.89
N ASN A 84 -6.81 -11.48 -7.19
CA ASN A 84 -7.62 -12.60 -7.66
C ASN A 84 -9.01 -12.52 -7.01
N SER A 85 -9.87 -13.44 -7.36
CA SER A 85 -11.25 -13.42 -6.91
C SER A 85 -11.45 -13.92 -5.47
N LEU A 86 -10.41 -14.42 -4.83
CA LEU A 86 -10.53 -14.98 -3.48
C LEU A 86 -10.09 -13.94 -2.46
N ALA A 87 -11.05 -13.47 -1.67
CA ALA A 87 -10.74 -12.61 -0.54
C ALA A 87 -9.82 -13.36 0.45
N GLY A 88 -8.83 -12.65 0.98
CA GLY A 88 -7.91 -13.22 1.95
C GLY A 88 -6.69 -13.91 1.36
N SER A 89 -6.55 -13.93 0.03
CA SER A 89 -5.35 -14.45 -0.63
C SER A 89 -4.32 -13.38 -0.95
N GLN A 90 -4.67 -12.12 -0.79
CA GLN A 90 -3.77 -11.01 -1.06
C GLN A 90 -2.71 -10.91 0.04
N THR A 91 -1.44 -10.95 -0.34
CA THR A 91 -0.33 -10.93 0.59
C THR A 91 0.44 -9.63 0.60
N GLY A 92 0.00 -8.65 -0.14
CA GLY A 92 0.62 -7.34 -0.19
C GLY A 92 -0.16 -6.34 -0.99
N LEU A 93 0.48 -5.22 -1.27
CA LEU A 93 -0.06 -4.12 -2.05
C LEU A 93 0.93 -3.74 -3.13
N ILE A 94 0.40 -3.14 -4.18
CA ILE A 94 1.17 -2.37 -5.15
C ILE A 94 0.69 -0.93 -5.04
N LEU A 95 1.63 0.00 -4.87
CA LEU A 95 1.32 1.42 -4.71
C LEU A 95 1.64 2.16 -5.99
N GLN A 96 0.66 2.93 -6.46
CA GLN A 96 0.84 3.83 -7.58
C GLN A 96 0.92 5.26 -7.05
N TRP A 97 2.06 5.91 -7.28
CA TRP A 97 2.28 7.28 -6.83
C TRP A 97 1.79 8.26 -7.89
N MET A 98 0.98 9.19 -7.46
CA MET A 98 0.38 10.21 -8.31
C MET A 98 0.82 11.59 -7.83
N THR A 99 1.01 12.52 -8.76
CA THR A 99 1.25 13.92 -8.42
C THR A 99 -0.09 14.58 -8.10
N SER A 100 -0.23 15.11 -6.90
CA SER A 100 -1.51 15.66 -6.43
C SER A 100 -2.01 16.83 -7.28
N SER A 101 -1.11 17.69 -7.74
CA SER A 101 -1.50 18.90 -8.47
C SER A 101 -2.03 18.59 -9.87
N THR A 102 -1.61 17.51 -10.49
CA THR A 102 -1.99 17.17 -11.86
C THR A 102 -2.85 15.93 -11.98
N GLY A 103 -2.86 15.09 -10.94
CA GLY A 103 -3.53 13.79 -10.99
C GLY A 103 -2.82 12.77 -11.89
N ALA A 104 -1.63 13.08 -12.36
CA ALA A 104 -0.87 12.19 -13.23
C ALA A 104 0.05 11.30 -12.41
N GLU A 105 0.31 10.10 -12.93
CA GLU A 105 1.27 9.19 -12.31
C GLU A 105 2.68 9.80 -12.34
N VAL A 106 3.45 9.57 -11.27
CA VAL A 106 4.83 9.99 -11.18
C VAL A 106 5.66 9.31 -12.28
N GLY A 107 6.59 10.05 -12.84
CA GLY A 107 7.45 9.52 -13.90
C GLY A 107 8.36 8.39 -13.43
N GLY A 108 8.72 7.51 -14.36
CA GLY A 108 9.66 6.43 -14.08
C GLY A 108 11.03 6.99 -13.68
N GLY A 109 11.67 6.34 -12.72
CA GLY A 109 13.00 6.72 -12.25
C GLY A 109 13.02 7.84 -11.20
N VAL A 110 11.89 8.44 -10.88
CA VAL A 110 11.83 9.49 -9.86
C VAL A 110 12.15 8.93 -8.49
N ASP A 111 12.97 9.64 -7.74
CA ASP A 111 13.33 9.28 -6.38
C ASP A 111 12.26 9.82 -5.41
N LEU A 112 11.55 8.93 -4.78
CA LEU A 112 10.51 9.24 -3.80
C LEU A 112 10.93 8.89 -2.37
N SER A 113 12.20 8.54 -2.17
CA SER A 113 12.67 8.02 -0.88
C SER A 113 12.66 9.05 0.25
N THR A 114 12.55 10.33 -0.06
CA THR A 114 12.40 11.37 0.94
C THR A 114 10.95 11.63 1.35
N HIS A 115 10.01 10.96 0.71
CA HIS A 115 8.59 11.10 1.00
C HIS A 115 8.08 9.89 1.75
N THR A 116 7.28 10.14 2.76
CA THR A 116 6.65 9.10 3.57
C THR A 116 5.15 9.18 3.37
N LEU A 117 4.52 8.05 3.19
CA LEU A 117 3.07 7.96 3.13
C LEU A 117 2.55 7.07 4.25
N ARG A 118 1.33 7.31 4.64
CA ARG A 118 0.66 6.51 5.66
C ARG A 118 -0.43 5.68 5.03
N ILE A 119 -0.44 4.40 5.35
CA ILE A 119 -1.42 3.45 4.84
C ILE A 119 -2.23 2.91 6.02
N LEU A 120 -3.55 2.96 5.89
CA LEU A 120 -4.45 2.23 6.75
C LEU A 120 -4.78 0.91 6.07
N ALA A 121 -4.54 -0.19 6.77
CA ALA A 121 -4.77 -1.52 6.23
C ALA A 121 -5.63 -2.34 7.20
N ILE A 122 -6.50 -3.17 6.62
CA ILE A 122 -7.32 -4.12 7.35
C ILE A 122 -7.03 -5.50 6.77
N GLY A 123 -6.87 -6.48 7.63
CA GLY A 123 -6.58 -7.83 7.17
C GLY A 123 -6.64 -8.87 8.27
N ARG A 124 -5.86 -9.92 8.09
CA ARG A 124 -5.75 -11.03 9.01
C ARG A 124 -4.31 -11.34 9.36
#